data_b9e7472d70c890cbe3ab784262e93e4d
#
_entry.id   b9e7472d70c890cbe3ab784262e93e4d
#
_cell.length_a   1.000
_cell.length_b   1.000
_cell.length_c   1.000
_cell.angle_alpha   90.00
_cell.angle_beta   90.00
_cell.angle_gamma   90.00
#
_symmetry.space_group_name_H-M   'P 1'
#
loop_
_entity.id
_entity.type
_entity.pdbx_description
1 polymer ?
#
loop_
_entity_poly.entity_id
_entity_poly.type
_entity_poly.pdbx_seq_one_letter_code
_entity_poly.pdbx_strand_id
1 'polypeptide(L)'
;KLADMGLARAISDKEAAEAEAGKAFGTPYYISPEQIRGERDIGPSADIYSLGATLYHMVTGSVPFEGKDPTSVMSKHLRAKLIAPDHVNPKLTAGVSEVIEMMMAKSPRDRYASAKDLLVDLRVVQRGEHPPIAHTEMESEAELASLAGLEAQAAGEVPEDQTDLSGKADASLWTHPAFITLGVLTVASMVLNLILMLA
;
A
#
# COMPACT_ATOMS: atom_id res chain seq x y z
N LYS A 1 0.97 -8.45 32.26
CA LYS A 1 1.72 -9.73 32.17
C LYS A 1 1.54 -10.26 30.76
N LEU A 2 2.67 -10.61 30.09
CA LEU A 2 2.65 -11.32 28.81
C LEU A 2 2.32 -12.79 29.08
N ALA A 3 1.44 -13.37 28.28
CA ALA A 3 1.08 -14.79 28.32
C ALA A 3 1.04 -15.33 26.87
N ASP A 4 1.12 -16.66 26.72
CA ASP A 4 1.06 -17.37 25.43
C ASP A 4 2.14 -16.95 24.43
N MET A 5 3.39 -17.26 24.78
CA MET A 5 4.56 -16.99 23.92
C MET A 5 4.95 -18.18 23.03
N GLY A 6 4.05 -19.14 22.81
CA GLY A 6 4.32 -20.37 22.07
C GLY A 6 4.75 -20.15 20.62
N LEU A 7 4.39 -19.02 20.02
CA LEU A 7 4.78 -18.62 18.65
C LEU A 7 5.72 -17.40 18.63
N ALA A 8 6.20 -16.94 19.79
CA ALA A 8 7.13 -15.83 19.86
C ALA A 8 8.49 -16.22 19.29
N ARG A 9 9.06 -15.33 18.46
CA ARG A 9 10.34 -15.50 17.81
C ARG A 9 11.28 -14.33 18.11
N ALA A 10 12.56 -14.59 18.35
CA ALA A 10 13.56 -13.54 18.42
C ALA A 10 13.82 -12.98 17.00
N ILE A 11 13.92 -11.65 16.89
CA ILE A 11 14.15 -10.96 15.60
C ILE A 11 15.50 -11.41 14.96
N SER A 12 16.46 -11.83 15.79
CA SER A 12 17.77 -12.31 15.34
C SER A 12 17.79 -13.79 14.92
N ASP A 13 16.71 -14.53 15.11
CA ASP A 13 16.65 -15.96 14.82
C ASP A 13 16.35 -16.23 13.34
N LYS A 14 17.44 -16.25 12.55
CA LYS A 14 17.37 -16.48 11.09
C LYS A 14 16.99 -17.92 10.75
N GLU A 15 17.41 -18.91 11.55
CA GLU A 15 17.10 -20.32 11.29
C GLU A 15 15.61 -20.59 11.47
N ALA A 16 15.00 -20.05 12.52
CA ALA A 16 13.56 -20.12 12.71
C ALA A 16 12.81 -19.39 11.60
N ALA A 17 13.31 -18.22 11.14
CA ALA A 17 12.74 -17.48 10.03
C ALA A 17 12.72 -18.30 8.71
N GLU A 18 13.81 -19.03 8.44
CA GLU A 18 13.91 -19.89 7.25
C GLU A 18 12.98 -21.12 7.34
N ALA A 19 12.85 -21.72 8.52
CA ALA A 19 11.97 -22.87 8.74
C ALA A 19 10.48 -22.53 8.61
N GLU A 20 10.12 -21.27 8.90
CA GLU A 20 8.75 -20.75 8.85
C GLU A 20 8.41 -20.06 7.52
N ALA A 21 9.40 -19.78 6.68
CA ALA A 21 9.20 -19.12 5.40
C ALA A 21 8.17 -19.87 4.53
N GLY A 22 7.19 -19.14 4.03
CA GLY A 22 6.09 -19.70 3.24
C GLY A 22 4.96 -20.33 4.06
N LYS A 23 5.01 -20.29 5.40
CA LYS A 23 3.93 -20.77 6.26
C LYS A 23 3.24 -19.61 6.94
N ALA A 24 1.91 -19.57 6.87
CA ALA A 24 1.09 -18.62 7.62
C ALA A 24 0.67 -19.26 8.95
N PHE A 25 1.03 -18.64 10.07
CA PHE A 25 0.67 -19.09 11.40
C PHE A 25 -0.36 -18.17 12.05
N GLY A 26 -1.22 -18.73 12.89
CA GLY A 26 -2.19 -18.01 13.70
C GLY A 26 -3.61 -18.02 13.16
N THR A 27 -4.50 -17.36 13.90
CA THR A 27 -5.90 -17.20 13.50
C THR A 27 -6.00 -16.19 12.38
N PRO A 28 -6.65 -16.51 11.24
CA PRO A 28 -6.61 -15.66 10.04
C PRO A 28 -7.25 -14.28 10.23
N TYR A 29 -8.01 -14.06 11.30
CA TYR A 29 -8.67 -12.77 11.57
C TYR A 29 -7.74 -11.64 12.04
N TYR A 30 -6.51 -11.97 12.47
CA TYR A 30 -5.57 -11.00 13.04
C TYR A 30 -4.17 -11.07 12.41
N ILE A 31 -3.98 -11.92 11.41
CA ILE A 31 -2.69 -12.16 10.76
C ILE A 31 -2.30 -10.99 9.86
N SER A 32 -1.02 -10.61 9.88
CA SER A 32 -0.53 -9.52 9.03
C SER A 32 -0.31 -9.96 7.57
N PRO A 33 -0.37 -9.00 6.61
CA PRO A 33 -0.13 -9.28 5.20
C PRO A 33 1.21 -9.97 4.90
N GLU A 34 2.29 -9.56 5.57
CA GLU A 34 3.62 -10.14 5.42
C GLU A 34 3.70 -11.57 5.96
N GLN A 35 2.99 -11.87 7.06
CA GLN A 35 2.86 -13.25 7.56
C GLN A 35 2.09 -14.13 6.58
N ILE A 36 1.02 -13.62 5.97
CA ILE A 36 0.25 -14.36 4.95
C ILE A 36 1.12 -14.66 3.73
N ARG A 37 1.98 -13.71 3.32
CA ARG A 37 2.93 -13.92 2.20
C ARG A 37 4.09 -14.84 2.57
N GLY A 38 4.26 -15.19 3.84
CA GLY A 38 5.39 -15.97 4.32
C GLY A 38 6.72 -15.26 4.11
N GLU A 39 6.75 -13.93 4.31
CA GLU A 39 7.96 -13.13 4.18
C GLU A 39 8.99 -13.54 5.23
N ARG A 40 10.29 -13.51 4.89
CA ARG A 40 11.37 -13.94 5.79
C ARG A 40 11.68 -12.90 6.86
N ASP A 41 11.63 -11.63 6.50
CA ASP A 41 11.97 -10.50 7.38
C ASP A 41 10.70 -9.90 7.98
N ILE A 42 10.07 -10.65 8.88
CA ILE A 42 8.91 -10.18 9.63
C ILE A 42 9.39 -9.45 10.88
N GLY A 43 9.17 -8.15 10.92
CA GLY A 43 9.55 -7.27 12.02
C GLY A 43 8.41 -6.94 13.00
N PRO A 44 8.65 -6.07 13.99
CA PRO A 44 7.66 -5.64 14.99
C PRO A 44 6.39 -4.99 14.41
N SER A 45 6.44 -4.50 13.17
CA SER A 45 5.28 -3.94 12.47
C SER A 45 4.16 -4.96 12.23
N ALA A 46 4.49 -6.27 12.18
CA ALA A 46 3.49 -7.34 12.12
C ALA A 46 2.68 -7.44 13.41
N ASP A 47 3.35 -7.26 14.56
CA ASP A 47 2.68 -7.25 15.87
C ASP A 47 1.78 -6.02 16.03
N ILE A 48 2.20 -4.86 15.49
CA ILE A 48 1.39 -3.64 15.46
C ILE A 48 0.11 -3.89 14.63
N TYR A 49 0.23 -4.56 13.47
CA TYR A 49 -0.94 -4.92 12.66
C TYR A 49 -1.91 -5.84 13.41
N SER A 50 -1.39 -6.90 14.01
CA SER A 50 -2.18 -7.88 14.76
C SER A 50 -2.86 -7.26 15.99
N LEU A 51 -2.17 -6.33 16.65
CA LEU A 51 -2.74 -5.52 17.74
C LEU A 51 -3.85 -4.59 17.21
N GLY A 52 -3.65 -3.96 16.05
CA GLY A 52 -4.66 -3.14 15.38
C GLY A 52 -5.90 -3.94 15.03
N ALA A 53 -5.75 -5.13 14.46
CA ALA A 53 -6.87 -6.03 14.15
C ALA A 53 -7.62 -6.48 15.40
N THR A 54 -6.89 -6.72 16.50
CA THR A 54 -7.49 -7.04 17.81
C THR A 54 -8.26 -5.85 18.36
N LEU A 55 -7.67 -4.66 18.33
CA LEU A 55 -8.29 -3.43 18.81
C LEU A 55 -9.54 -3.10 17.98
N TYR A 56 -9.48 -3.23 16.66
CA TYR A 56 -10.63 -3.10 15.77
C TYR A 56 -11.79 -3.99 16.24
N HIS A 57 -11.52 -5.28 16.45
CA HIS A 57 -12.53 -6.23 16.90
C HIS A 57 -13.10 -5.84 18.28
N MET A 58 -12.25 -5.40 19.20
CA MET A 58 -12.69 -4.99 20.53
C MET A 58 -13.62 -3.77 20.52
N VAL A 59 -13.35 -2.79 19.67
CA VAL A 59 -14.10 -1.51 19.67
C VAL A 59 -15.33 -1.54 18.75
N THR A 60 -15.34 -2.43 17.75
CA THR A 60 -16.46 -2.57 16.79
C THR A 60 -17.36 -3.76 17.08
N GLY A 61 -16.88 -4.76 17.80
CA GLY A 61 -17.57 -6.04 18.02
C GLY A 61 -17.51 -6.98 16.81
N SER A 62 -16.81 -6.62 15.73
CA SER A 62 -16.68 -7.39 14.50
C SER A 62 -15.21 -7.50 14.08
N VAL A 63 -14.83 -8.64 13.49
CA VAL A 63 -13.48 -8.78 12.95
C VAL A 63 -13.27 -7.84 11.74
N PRO A 64 -12.04 -7.36 11.48
CA PRO A 64 -11.78 -6.43 10.37
C PRO A 64 -12.17 -6.99 9.01
N PHE A 65 -11.97 -8.27 8.82
CA PHE A 65 -12.29 -8.97 7.58
C PHE A 65 -12.92 -10.33 7.87
N GLU A 66 -14.11 -10.53 7.33
CA GLU A 66 -14.84 -11.80 7.38
C GLU A 66 -14.72 -12.55 6.05
N GLY A 67 -14.84 -13.88 6.10
CA GLY A 67 -14.82 -14.73 4.91
C GLY A 67 -15.44 -16.09 5.18
N LYS A 68 -15.82 -16.79 4.11
CA LYS A 68 -16.42 -18.12 4.19
C LYS A 68 -15.43 -19.20 4.61
N ASP A 69 -14.16 -18.94 4.43
CA ASP A 69 -13.04 -19.84 4.68
C ASP A 69 -11.77 -19.02 5.04
N PRO A 70 -10.75 -19.66 5.64
CA PRO A 70 -9.52 -18.97 6.00
C PRO A 70 -8.83 -18.26 4.84
N THR A 71 -8.87 -18.84 3.63
CA THR A 71 -8.22 -18.26 2.44
C THR A 71 -8.89 -16.97 2.01
N SER A 72 -10.22 -16.90 2.07
CA SER A 72 -10.95 -15.67 1.74
C SER A 72 -10.68 -14.56 2.75
N VAL A 73 -10.53 -14.88 4.05
CA VAL A 73 -10.13 -13.91 5.09
C VAL A 73 -8.71 -13.39 4.81
N MET A 74 -7.75 -14.29 4.59
CA MET A 74 -6.37 -13.94 4.26
C MET A 74 -6.28 -13.06 3.00
N SER A 75 -7.04 -13.39 1.95
CA SER A 75 -7.11 -12.55 0.74
C SER A 75 -7.58 -11.13 1.02
N LYS A 76 -8.54 -10.95 1.94
CA LYS A 76 -9.01 -9.63 2.36
C LYS A 76 -7.97 -8.87 3.17
N HIS A 77 -7.23 -9.54 4.06
CA HIS A 77 -6.10 -8.92 4.75
C HIS A 77 -5.05 -8.38 3.77
N LEU A 78 -4.82 -9.07 2.66
CA LEU A 78 -3.87 -8.66 1.62
C LEU A 78 -4.35 -7.48 0.77
N ARG A 79 -5.66 -7.39 0.47
CA ARG A 79 -6.14 -6.55 -0.64
C ARG A 79 -7.34 -5.68 -0.34
N ALA A 80 -8.22 -6.08 0.59
CA ALA A 80 -9.44 -5.33 0.83
C ALA A 80 -9.15 -4.06 1.65
N LYS A 81 -9.83 -2.96 1.30
CA LYS A 81 -9.81 -1.75 2.11
C LYS A 81 -10.47 -2.05 3.46
N LEU A 82 -9.89 -1.54 4.55
CA LEU A 82 -10.52 -1.58 5.86
C LEU A 82 -11.73 -0.65 5.87
N ILE A 83 -12.81 -1.11 6.50
CA ILE A 83 -13.92 -0.20 6.84
C ILE A 83 -13.48 0.55 8.09
N ALA A 84 -13.53 1.87 8.07
CA ALA A 84 -13.12 2.68 9.20
C ALA A 84 -13.90 2.29 10.47
N PRO A 85 -13.24 2.10 11.62
CA PRO A 85 -13.89 1.68 12.85
C PRO A 85 -15.09 2.54 13.30
N ASP A 86 -15.00 3.85 13.12
CA ASP A 86 -16.07 4.80 13.44
C ASP A 86 -17.28 4.69 12.48
N HIS A 87 -17.09 4.19 11.27
CA HIS A 87 -18.20 3.86 10.37
C HIS A 87 -18.95 2.60 10.83
N VAL A 88 -18.29 1.69 11.54
CA VAL A 88 -18.94 0.48 12.11
C VAL A 88 -19.55 0.79 13.47
N ASN A 89 -18.84 1.55 14.30
CA ASN A 89 -19.31 2.00 15.61
C ASN A 89 -19.22 3.52 15.73
N PRO A 90 -20.30 4.26 15.41
CA PRO A 90 -20.32 5.73 15.44
C PRO A 90 -20.12 6.38 16.82
N LYS A 91 -19.92 5.58 17.87
CA LYS A 91 -19.56 6.08 19.20
C LYS A 91 -18.05 6.29 19.36
N LEU A 92 -17.26 5.80 18.42
CA LEU A 92 -15.81 6.01 18.39
C LEU A 92 -15.49 7.42 17.93
N THR A 93 -14.39 7.96 18.44
CA THR A 93 -13.83 9.21 17.91
C THR A 93 -13.06 8.93 16.64
N ALA A 94 -12.98 9.89 15.74
CA ALA A 94 -12.16 9.81 14.53
C ALA A 94 -10.69 9.43 14.87
N GLY A 95 -10.11 10.03 15.92
CA GLY A 95 -8.75 9.72 16.32
C GLY A 95 -8.50 8.25 16.71
N VAL A 96 -9.48 7.55 17.29
CA VAL A 96 -9.36 6.10 17.52
C VAL A 96 -9.39 5.34 16.19
N SER A 97 -10.23 5.77 15.26
CA SER A 97 -10.32 5.20 13.91
C SER A 97 -9.00 5.34 13.16
N GLU A 98 -8.46 6.56 13.09
CA GLU A 98 -7.19 6.88 12.45
C GLU A 98 -6.03 6.02 12.97
N VAL A 99 -5.91 5.89 14.29
CA VAL A 99 -4.87 5.04 14.92
C VAL A 99 -5.01 3.58 14.45
N ILE A 100 -6.22 3.02 14.46
CA ILE A 100 -6.44 1.63 14.06
C ILE A 100 -6.19 1.46 12.56
N GLU A 101 -6.61 2.40 11.72
CA GLU A 101 -6.38 2.36 10.28
C GLU A 101 -4.88 2.38 9.95
N MET A 102 -4.10 3.26 10.59
CA MET A 102 -2.65 3.28 10.45
C MET A 102 -2.00 1.98 10.96
N MET A 103 -2.42 1.44 12.11
CA MET A 103 -1.91 0.13 12.58
C MET A 103 -2.16 -0.97 11.56
N MET A 104 -3.28 -0.93 10.84
CA MET A 104 -3.72 -1.95 9.88
C MET A 104 -3.40 -1.62 8.43
N ALA A 105 -2.54 -0.64 8.16
CA ALA A 105 -2.03 -0.35 6.82
C ALA A 105 -1.42 -1.60 6.19
N LYS A 106 -1.61 -1.79 4.87
CA LYS A 106 -1.20 -3.02 4.17
C LYS A 106 0.30 -3.17 4.07
N SER A 107 0.99 -2.06 3.80
CA SER A 107 2.45 -1.99 3.80
C SER A 107 2.96 -1.80 5.23
N PRO A 108 3.96 -2.56 5.68
CA PRO A 108 4.58 -2.35 6.98
C PRO A 108 5.19 -0.95 7.16
N ARG A 109 5.56 -0.28 6.06
CA ARG A 109 6.18 1.06 6.08
C ARG A 109 5.17 2.17 6.37
N ASP A 110 3.90 1.93 6.06
CA ASP A 110 2.80 2.88 6.26
C ASP A 110 2.17 2.73 7.66
N ARG A 111 2.74 1.87 8.50
CA ARG A 111 2.37 1.69 9.90
C ARG A 111 3.30 2.49 10.82
N TYR A 112 2.97 2.54 12.09
CA TYR A 112 3.88 3.10 13.10
C TYR A 112 5.25 2.43 13.03
N ALA A 113 6.30 3.26 12.98
CA ALA A 113 7.69 2.78 12.94
C ALA A 113 8.09 2.02 14.22
N SER A 114 7.45 2.33 15.34
CA SER A 114 7.67 1.68 16.62
C SER A 114 6.44 1.67 17.53
N ALA A 115 6.43 0.77 18.50
CA ALA A 115 5.43 0.79 19.57
C ALA A 115 5.48 2.07 20.44
N LYS A 116 6.59 2.78 20.43
CA LYS A 116 6.73 4.09 21.08
C LYS A 116 5.87 5.15 20.38
N ASP A 117 5.92 5.19 19.06
CA ASP A 117 5.16 6.14 18.24
C ASP A 117 3.66 5.87 18.39
N LEU A 118 3.25 4.60 18.32
CA LEU A 118 1.88 4.19 18.62
C LEU A 118 1.44 4.65 20.01
N LEU A 119 2.29 4.52 21.02
CA LEU A 119 1.97 4.93 22.39
C LEU A 119 1.79 6.45 22.52
N VAL A 120 2.49 7.25 21.71
CA VAL A 120 2.28 8.71 21.65
C VAL A 120 0.84 9.00 21.23
N ASP A 121 0.40 8.46 20.11
CA ASP A 121 -0.95 8.68 19.57
C ASP A 121 -2.03 8.14 20.51
N LEU A 122 -1.87 6.94 21.05
CA LEU A 122 -2.82 6.38 22.02
C LEU A 122 -3.02 7.26 23.26
N ARG A 123 -1.96 7.88 23.77
CA ARG A 123 -2.05 8.80 24.91
C ARG A 123 -2.77 10.10 24.55
N VAL A 124 -2.58 10.58 23.33
CA VAL A 124 -3.25 11.78 22.83
C VAL A 124 -4.74 11.52 22.63
N VAL A 125 -5.08 10.42 21.97
CA VAL A 125 -6.47 9.99 21.76
C VAL A 125 -7.20 9.73 23.10
N GLN A 126 -6.52 9.20 24.12
CA GLN A 126 -7.09 9.02 25.46
C GLN A 126 -7.53 10.34 26.10
N ARG A 127 -6.94 11.47 25.70
CA ARG A 127 -7.35 12.82 26.15
C ARG A 127 -8.43 13.46 25.27
N GLY A 128 -8.88 12.75 24.24
CA GLY A 128 -9.86 13.27 23.28
C GLY A 128 -9.28 14.19 22.21
N GLU A 129 -7.98 14.20 22.04
CA GLU A 129 -7.25 15.00 21.03
C GLU A 129 -6.97 14.15 19.77
N HIS A 130 -6.66 14.79 18.63
CA HIS A 130 -6.28 14.09 17.40
C HIS A 130 -4.86 13.49 17.50
N PRO A 131 -4.66 12.24 17.04
CA PRO A 131 -3.36 11.58 17.07
C PRO A 131 -2.40 12.27 16.09
N PRO A 132 -1.27 12.84 16.54
CA PRO A 132 -0.42 13.66 15.67
C PRO A 132 0.23 12.89 14.53
N ILE A 133 0.50 11.60 14.70
CA ILE A 133 1.16 10.79 13.68
C ILE A 133 0.13 10.25 12.67
N ALA A 134 -0.90 9.53 13.14
CA ALA A 134 -1.91 8.96 12.27
C ALA A 134 -2.71 10.02 11.50
N HIS A 135 -3.03 11.14 12.14
CA HIS A 135 -3.79 12.22 11.51
C HIS A 135 -3.01 12.85 10.35
N THR A 136 -1.72 13.15 10.53
CA THR A 136 -0.87 13.72 9.48
C THR A 136 -0.72 12.79 8.29
N GLU A 137 -0.55 11.49 8.51
CA GLU A 137 -0.46 10.52 7.41
C GLU A 137 -1.77 10.42 6.63
N MET A 138 -2.92 10.39 7.31
CA MET A 138 -4.22 10.32 6.65
C MET A 138 -4.56 11.59 5.86
N GLU A 139 -4.20 12.78 6.37
CA GLU A 139 -4.36 14.03 5.64
C GLU A 139 -3.50 14.04 4.37
N SER A 140 -2.25 13.57 4.45
CA SER A 140 -1.34 13.51 3.29
C SER A 140 -1.84 12.53 2.22
N GLU A 141 -2.37 11.37 2.61
CA GLU A 141 -2.99 10.42 1.68
C GLU A 141 -4.24 10.99 1.00
N ALA A 142 -5.09 11.70 1.76
CA ALA A 142 -6.28 12.34 1.23
C ALA A 142 -5.96 13.46 0.23
N GLU A 143 -4.92 14.26 0.51
CA GLU A 143 -4.44 15.30 -0.39
C GLU A 143 -3.87 14.73 -1.68
N LEU A 144 -3.04 13.68 -1.59
CA LEU A 144 -2.49 12.98 -2.76
C LEU A 144 -3.58 12.34 -3.61
N ALA A 145 -4.59 11.72 -2.99
CA ALA A 145 -5.72 11.14 -3.71
C ALA A 145 -6.56 12.20 -4.43
N SER A 146 -6.73 13.38 -3.80
CA SER A 146 -7.42 14.53 -4.41
C SER A 146 -6.65 15.04 -5.63
N LEU A 147 -5.35 15.22 -5.53
CA LEU A 147 -4.50 15.65 -6.65
C LEU A 147 -4.52 14.64 -7.81
N ALA A 148 -4.41 13.36 -7.53
CA ALA A 148 -4.51 12.31 -8.54
C ALA A 148 -5.90 12.29 -9.23
N GLY A 149 -6.96 12.58 -8.49
CA GLY A 149 -8.31 12.75 -9.02
C GLY A 149 -8.42 13.93 -9.98
N LEU A 150 -7.81 15.07 -9.64
CA LEU A 150 -7.78 16.27 -10.49
C LEU A 150 -6.95 16.02 -11.77
N GLU A 151 -5.81 15.34 -11.66
CA GLU A 151 -5.00 14.96 -12.84
C GLU A 151 -5.77 14.03 -13.78
N ALA A 152 -6.49 13.04 -13.23
CA ALA A 152 -7.32 12.13 -14.02
C ALA A 152 -8.48 12.86 -14.74
N GLN A 153 -9.09 13.86 -14.09
CA GLN A 153 -10.10 14.71 -14.71
C GLN A 153 -9.52 15.59 -15.81
N ALA A 154 -8.36 16.23 -15.56
CA ALA A 154 -7.68 17.05 -16.57
C ALA A 154 -7.22 16.23 -17.80
N ALA A 155 -6.82 14.98 -17.58
CA ALA A 155 -6.48 14.05 -18.66
C ALA A 155 -7.71 13.55 -19.44
N GLY A 156 -8.90 13.57 -18.83
CA GLY A 156 -10.18 13.20 -19.46
C GLY A 156 -10.85 14.33 -20.24
N GLU A 157 -10.48 15.59 -20.01
CA GLU A 157 -10.92 16.77 -20.75
C GLU A 157 -10.00 17.09 -21.95
N VAL A 158 -9.69 16.11 -22.78
CA VAL A 158 -9.30 16.40 -24.15
C VAL A 158 -10.60 16.72 -24.89
N PRO A 159 -10.81 17.95 -25.38
CA PRO A 159 -12.02 18.29 -26.11
C PRO A 159 -12.10 17.38 -27.34
N GLU A 160 -13.14 16.58 -27.41
CA GLU A 160 -13.51 15.77 -28.56
C GLU A 160 -14.17 16.67 -29.61
N ASP A 161 -13.56 17.82 -29.92
CA ASP A 161 -13.99 18.72 -30.99
C ASP A 161 -12.76 18.96 -31.91
N GLN A 162 -12.63 18.08 -32.84
CA GLN A 162 -12.06 18.20 -34.17
C GLN A 162 -11.71 16.84 -34.80
N THR A 163 -12.68 15.94 -34.87
CA THR A 163 -12.60 14.80 -35.79
C THR A 163 -13.61 14.94 -36.90
N ASP A 164 -13.48 16.01 -37.68
CA ASP A 164 -13.91 15.99 -39.07
C ASP A 164 -12.74 16.33 -39.97
N LEU A 165 -11.77 15.40 -40.01
CA LEU A 165 -10.78 15.28 -41.05
C LEU A 165 -10.93 13.87 -41.66
N SER A 166 -12.06 13.63 -42.35
CA SER A 166 -12.11 12.65 -43.45
C SER A 166 -11.27 13.17 -44.63
N GLY A 167 -10.01 13.45 -44.37
CA GLY A 167 -8.98 13.82 -45.33
C GLY A 167 -7.90 12.78 -45.33
N LYS A 168 -7.93 11.90 -46.36
CA LYS A 168 -6.83 11.07 -46.85
C LYS A 168 -5.54 11.14 -46.05
N ALA A 169 -5.24 10.05 -45.32
CA ALA A 169 -3.92 9.82 -44.78
C ALA A 169 -2.93 9.89 -45.91
N ASP A 170 -2.26 11.04 -46.07
CA ASP A 170 -1.12 11.20 -46.99
C ASP A 170 0.03 10.34 -46.49
N ALA A 171 0.26 9.23 -47.19
CA ALA A 171 1.42 8.36 -47.00
C ALA A 171 2.76 9.06 -47.27
N SER A 172 2.74 10.38 -47.52
CA SER A 172 3.88 11.17 -47.90
C SER A 172 4.83 11.58 -46.76
N LEU A 173 4.35 11.56 -45.51
CA LEU A 173 5.18 11.95 -44.35
C LEU A 173 6.36 11.01 -44.12
N TRP A 174 6.20 9.70 -44.37
CA TRP A 174 7.22 8.69 -44.18
C TRP A 174 8.24 8.65 -45.34
N THR A 175 7.92 9.23 -46.49
CA THR A 175 8.79 9.32 -47.67
C THR A 175 9.48 10.69 -47.80
N HIS A 176 9.28 11.60 -46.87
CA HIS A 176 9.92 12.90 -46.88
C HIS A 176 11.43 12.76 -46.67
N PRO A 177 12.30 13.30 -47.56
CA PRO A 177 13.76 13.10 -47.52
C PRO A 177 14.38 13.50 -46.16
N ALA A 178 13.80 14.46 -45.44
CA ALA A 178 14.24 14.87 -44.10
C ALA A 178 14.04 13.79 -43.02
N PHE A 179 12.97 12.99 -43.09
CA PHE A 179 12.74 11.88 -42.18
C PHE A 179 13.66 10.68 -42.46
N ILE A 180 13.93 10.40 -43.75
CA ILE A 180 14.84 9.34 -44.14
C ILE A 180 16.28 9.69 -43.73
N THR A 181 16.71 10.94 -43.90
CA THR A 181 18.03 11.39 -43.47
C THR A 181 18.23 11.38 -41.97
N LEU A 182 17.20 11.75 -41.18
CA LEU A 182 17.24 11.69 -39.73
C LEU A 182 17.31 10.25 -39.22
N GLY A 183 16.55 9.33 -39.82
CA GLY A 183 16.58 7.90 -39.50
C GLY A 183 17.95 7.26 -39.80
N VAL A 184 18.56 7.59 -40.93
CA VAL A 184 19.90 7.08 -41.28
C VAL A 184 20.98 7.63 -40.35
N LEU A 185 20.91 8.91 -39.96
CA LEU A 185 21.85 9.52 -39.00
C LEU A 185 21.75 8.89 -37.59
N THR A 186 20.56 8.58 -37.12
CA THR A 186 20.40 7.93 -35.83
C THR A 186 20.93 6.50 -35.80
N VAL A 187 20.71 5.72 -36.89
CA VAL A 187 21.24 4.37 -37.00
C VAL A 187 22.79 4.41 -37.14
N ALA A 188 23.32 5.32 -37.90
CA ALA A 188 24.79 5.47 -38.05
C ALA A 188 25.47 5.87 -36.74
N SER A 189 24.87 6.76 -35.96
CA SER A 189 25.33 7.13 -34.61
C SER A 189 25.30 5.94 -33.64
N MET A 190 24.25 5.12 -33.70
CA MET A 190 24.11 3.94 -32.86
C MET A 190 25.16 2.88 -33.17
N VAL A 191 25.42 2.63 -34.45
CA VAL A 191 26.45 1.70 -34.90
C VAL A 191 27.86 2.21 -34.55
N LEU A 192 28.14 3.50 -34.68
CA LEU A 192 29.42 4.09 -34.29
C LEU A 192 29.68 3.97 -32.79
N ASN A 193 28.67 4.23 -31.96
CA ASN A 193 28.78 4.04 -30.51
C ASN A 193 29.02 2.56 -30.15
N LEU A 194 28.38 1.63 -30.86
CA LEU A 194 28.57 0.20 -30.61
C LEU A 194 29.98 -0.25 -30.95
N ILE A 195 30.55 0.26 -32.08
CA ILE A 195 31.93 -0.03 -32.51
C ILE A 195 32.93 0.55 -31.50
N LEU A 196 32.68 1.77 -30.98
CA LEU A 196 33.54 2.40 -29.97
C LEU A 196 33.49 1.73 -28.61
N MET A 197 32.41 1.01 -28.29
CA MET A 197 32.28 0.22 -27.06
C MET A 197 32.99 -1.16 -27.17
N LEU A 198 33.25 -1.65 -28.40
CA LEU A 198 33.83 -2.97 -28.64
C LEU A 198 35.33 -2.89 -29.01
N ALA A 199 35.89 -1.68 -29.16
CA ALA A 199 37.32 -1.41 -29.43
C ALA A 199 38.04 -0.99 -28.14
#